data_73f92341e85de34b2f7dfabf0a37d6e4
#
_entry.id   73f92341e85de34b2f7dfabf0a37d6e4
#
_cell.length_a   1.000
_cell.length_b   1.000
_cell.length_c   1.000
_cell.angle_alpha   90.00
_cell.angle_beta   90.00
_cell.angle_gamma   90.00
#
_symmetry.space_group_name_H-M   'P 1'
#
loop_
_entity.id
_entity.type
_entity.pdbx_description
1 polymer ?
#
loop_
_entity_poly.entity_id
_entity_poly.type
_entity_poly.pdbx_seq_one_letter_code
_entity_poly.pdbx_strand_id
1 'polypeptide(L)'
;MVTQSDIHFFTNWAKERLDEMDAAVTSLEGKATEVQADLRDKAKKILGDLRKQYDDFRDTMKKQSGANEAALIQAKARLEADWRSFEAEVKKYVESFGEQVGHQQTIFKRQADAQLKAWREAADKLGNDAREFTSERRDDIDAAVKRMSADAVEAEKKLEKLSQAGTQSWSALVSALTETRAAFDRANEAAREAFKRAA
;
A
#
# COMPACT_ATOMS: atom_id res chain seq x y z
N MET A 1 22.18 0.94 -16.02
CA MET A 1 22.29 -0.32 -15.25
C MET A 1 21.26 -0.27 -14.15
N VAL A 2 20.43 -1.31 -14.03
CA VAL A 2 19.55 -1.46 -12.83
C VAL A 2 20.46 -1.73 -11.66
N THR A 3 20.44 -0.84 -10.68
CA THR A 3 21.10 -1.10 -9.42
C THR A 3 20.20 -2.01 -8.56
N GLN A 4 20.78 -2.82 -7.71
CA GLN A 4 20.03 -3.65 -6.75
C GLN A 4 19.03 -2.78 -5.95
N SER A 5 19.35 -1.50 -5.78
CA SER A 5 18.48 -0.51 -5.14
C SER A 5 17.19 -0.24 -5.92
N ASP A 6 17.20 -0.15 -7.26
CA ASP A 6 15.97 0.12 -8.04
C ASP A 6 14.91 -0.99 -7.86
N ILE A 7 15.37 -2.25 -7.77
CA ILE A 7 14.49 -3.39 -7.48
C ILE A 7 13.92 -3.29 -6.07
N HIS A 8 14.70 -2.86 -5.08
CA HIS A 8 14.24 -2.69 -3.70
C HIS A 8 13.14 -1.62 -3.60
N PHE A 9 13.30 -0.47 -4.28
CA PHE A 9 12.30 0.61 -4.26
C PHE A 9 11.02 0.22 -4.96
N PHE A 10 11.12 -0.49 -6.09
CA PHE A 10 9.95 -1.08 -6.75
C PHE A 10 9.24 -2.09 -5.83
N THR A 11 10.01 -2.96 -5.17
CA THR A 11 9.45 -3.97 -4.27
C THR A 11 8.76 -3.34 -3.07
N ASN A 12 9.34 -2.29 -2.46
CA ASN A 12 8.72 -1.57 -1.35
C ASN A 12 7.39 -0.93 -1.77
N TRP A 13 7.38 -0.28 -2.94
CA TRP A 13 6.18 0.31 -3.52
C TRP A 13 5.08 -0.72 -3.80
N ALA A 14 5.42 -1.84 -4.43
CA ALA A 14 4.48 -2.90 -4.79
C ALA A 14 3.97 -3.64 -3.54
N LYS A 15 4.85 -3.87 -2.56
CA LYS A 15 4.49 -4.54 -1.31
C LYS A 15 3.48 -3.75 -0.50
N GLU A 16 3.63 -2.43 -0.41
CA GLU A 16 2.68 -1.57 0.31
C GLU A 16 1.26 -1.75 -0.27
N ARG A 17 1.09 -1.72 -1.60
CA ARG A 17 -0.20 -1.96 -2.25
C ARG A 17 -0.72 -3.37 -2.01
N LEU A 18 0.17 -4.35 -2.10
CA LEU A 18 -0.20 -5.75 -1.91
C LEU A 18 -0.69 -6.02 -0.48
N ASP A 19 -0.03 -5.46 0.53
CA ASP A 19 -0.43 -5.58 1.93
C ASP A 19 -1.79 -4.89 2.18
N GLU A 20 -2.03 -3.75 1.54
CA GLU A 20 -3.32 -3.04 1.59
C GLU A 20 -4.45 -3.83 0.88
N MET A 21 -4.15 -4.43 -0.28
CA MET A 21 -5.10 -5.32 -0.98
C MET A 21 -5.48 -6.53 -0.11
N ASP A 22 -4.51 -7.18 0.52
CA ASP A 22 -4.75 -8.33 1.40
C ASP A 22 -5.60 -7.93 2.61
N ALA A 23 -5.31 -6.79 3.22
CA ALA A 23 -6.07 -6.26 4.34
C ALA A 23 -7.53 -5.97 3.97
N ALA A 24 -7.76 -5.40 2.77
CA ALA A 24 -9.10 -5.13 2.25
C ALA A 24 -9.86 -6.44 1.99
N VAL A 25 -9.28 -7.36 1.23
CA VAL A 25 -9.92 -8.65 0.88
C VAL A 25 -10.26 -9.44 2.14
N THR A 26 -9.32 -9.59 3.06
CA THR A 26 -9.52 -10.31 4.33
C THR A 26 -10.64 -9.67 5.17
N SER A 27 -10.70 -8.32 5.20
CA SER A 27 -11.78 -7.63 5.92
C SER A 27 -13.16 -7.90 5.30
N LEU A 28 -13.24 -7.85 3.97
CA LEU A 28 -14.49 -8.04 3.25
C LEU A 28 -14.96 -9.51 3.31
N GLU A 29 -14.04 -10.46 3.20
CA GLU A 29 -14.34 -11.91 3.35
C GLU A 29 -14.90 -12.22 4.75
N GLY A 30 -14.30 -11.65 5.80
CA GLY A 30 -14.79 -11.81 7.17
C GLY A 30 -16.21 -11.27 7.39
N LYS A 31 -16.67 -10.34 6.54
CA LYS A 31 -17.98 -9.71 6.60
C LYS A 31 -19.02 -10.25 5.60
N ALA A 32 -18.60 -11.09 4.67
CA ALA A 32 -19.47 -11.63 3.64
C ALA A 32 -20.68 -12.41 4.19
N THR A 33 -20.54 -13.02 5.37
CA THR A 33 -21.63 -13.76 6.04
C THR A 33 -22.72 -12.84 6.62
N GLU A 34 -22.39 -11.56 6.86
CA GLU A 34 -23.31 -10.56 7.39
C GLU A 34 -24.17 -9.91 6.29
N VAL A 35 -23.85 -10.14 5.02
CA VAL A 35 -24.63 -9.67 3.87
C VAL A 35 -25.98 -10.40 3.81
N GLN A 36 -27.05 -9.67 3.46
CA GLN A 36 -28.40 -10.23 3.29
C GLN A 36 -28.39 -11.40 2.33
N ALA A 37 -29.24 -12.40 2.59
CA ALA A 37 -29.19 -13.70 1.92
C ALA A 37 -29.35 -13.61 0.39
N ASP A 38 -30.19 -12.70 -0.10
CA ASP A 38 -30.47 -12.45 -1.51
C ASP A 38 -29.31 -11.74 -2.25
N LEU A 39 -28.40 -11.08 -1.51
CA LEU A 39 -27.27 -10.36 -2.05
C LEU A 39 -25.94 -11.13 -1.91
N ARG A 40 -25.93 -12.27 -1.21
CA ARG A 40 -24.71 -13.04 -0.91
C ARG A 40 -23.96 -13.50 -2.15
N ASP A 41 -24.66 -13.95 -3.18
CA ASP A 41 -24.00 -14.44 -4.39
C ASP A 41 -23.31 -13.31 -5.16
N LYS A 42 -23.92 -12.12 -5.18
CA LYS A 42 -23.29 -10.93 -5.75
C LYS A 42 -22.05 -10.49 -4.95
N ALA A 43 -22.15 -10.51 -3.62
CA ALA A 43 -21.01 -10.21 -2.74
C ALA A 43 -19.86 -11.20 -2.94
N LYS A 44 -20.15 -12.52 -2.97
CA LYS A 44 -19.16 -13.57 -3.22
C LYS A 44 -18.48 -13.43 -4.58
N LYS A 45 -19.22 -13.05 -5.64
CA LYS A 45 -18.63 -12.80 -6.95
C LYS A 45 -17.62 -11.67 -6.90
N ILE A 46 -17.96 -10.52 -6.32
CA ILE A 46 -17.04 -9.37 -6.19
C ILE A 46 -15.83 -9.77 -5.37
N LEU A 47 -15.99 -10.51 -4.27
CA LEU A 47 -14.87 -11.00 -3.46
C LEU A 47 -13.94 -11.94 -4.24
N GLY A 48 -14.51 -12.82 -5.06
CA GLY A 48 -13.74 -13.68 -5.97
C GLY A 48 -12.91 -12.87 -6.98
N ASP A 49 -13.50 -11.82 -7.55
CA ASP A 49 -12.81 -10.92 -8.47
C ASP A 49 -11.69 -10.14 -7.77
N LEU A 50 -11.92 -9.63 -6.54
CA LEU A 50 -10.93 -8.95 -5.72
C LEU A 50 -9.76 -9.89 -5.34
N ARG A 51 -10.06 -11.14 -4.95
CA ARG A 51 -9.03 -12.14 -4.62
C ARG A 51 -8.16 -12.45 -5.84
N LYS A 52 -8.79 -12.61 -7.01
CA LYS A 52 -8.06 -12.82 -8.26
C LYS A 52 -7.15 -11.62 -8.59
N GLN A 53 -7.64 -10.38 -8.47
CA GLN A 53 -6.82 -9.19 -8.70
C GLN A 53 -5.62 -9.13 -7.77
N TYR A 54 -5.78 -9.47 -6.49
CA TYR A 54 -4.70 -9.60 -5.53
C TYR A 54 -3.67 -10.65 -5.97
N ASP A 55 -4.10 -11.84 -6.37
CA ASP A 55 -3.20 -12.91 -6.81
C ASP A 55 -2.45 -12.52 -8.09
N ASP A 56 -3.11 -11.92 -9.07
CA ASP A 56 -2.52 -11.45 -10.32
C ASP A 56 -1.48 -10.34 -10.05
N PHE A 57 -1.77 -9.42 -9.14
CA PHE A 57 -0.85 -8.36 -8.71
C PHE A 57 0.41 -8.97 -8.06
N ARG A 58 0.22 -9.87 -7.10
CA ARG A 58 1.30 -10.57 -6.41
C ARG A 58 2.20 -11.34 -7.39
N ASP A 59 1.62 -12.06 -8.34
CA ASP A 59 2.36 -12.84 -9.30
C ASP A 59 3.11 -11.96 -10.31
N THR A 60 2.52 -10.82 -10.69
CA THR A 60 3.20 -9.82 -11.52
C THR A 60 4.40 -9.23 -10.78
N MET A 61 4.25 -8.86 -9.49
CA MET A 61 5.35 -8.37 -8.66
C MET A 61 6.51 -9.38 -8.57
N LYS A 62 6.19 -10.66 -8.32
CA LYS A 62 7.22 -11.72 -8.20
C LYS A 62 8.04 -11.92 -9.47
N LYS A 63 7.44 -11.77 -10.64
CA LYS A 63 8.14 -11.92 -11.94
C LYS A 63 9.18 -10.84 -12.20
N GLN A 64 9.19 -9.75 -11.43
CA GLN A 64 10.11 -8.62 -11.63
C GLN A 64 11.45 -8.76 -10.90
N SER A 65 11.71 -9.83 -10.17
CA SER A 65 12.93 -10.03 -9.37
C SER A 65 14.26 -10.01 -10.16
N GLY A 66 14.21 -10.12 -11.47
CA GLY A 66 15.38 -10.04 -12.35
C GLY A 66 15.22 -9.03 -13.50
N ALA A 67 14.23 -8.14 -13.40
CA ALA A 67 13.86 -7.23 -14.48
C ALA A 67 14.86 -6.07 -14.65
N ASN A 68 15.01 -5.55 -15.87
CA ASN A 68 15.73 -4.31 -16.12
C ASN A 68 14.86 -3.08 -15.82
N GLU A 69 15.44 -1.87 -15.80
CA GLU A 69 14.76 -0.64 -15.44
C GLU A 69 13.51 -0.37 -16.30
N ALA A 70 13.58 -0.57 -17.60
CA ALA A 70 12.45 -0.39 -18.50
C ALA A 70 11.29 -1.35 -18.16
N ALA A 71 11.62 -2.61 -17.84
CA ALA A 71 10.64 -3.60 -17.43
C ALA A 71 10.01 -3.25 -16.07
N LEU A 72 10.79 -2.72 -15.11
CA LEU A 72 10.26 -2.25 -13.82
C LEU A 72 9.31 -1.07 -13.99
N ILE A 73 9.63 -0.11 -14.85
CA ILE A 73 8.76 1.04 -15.16
C ILE A 73 7.43 0.56 -15.77
N GLN A 74 7.49 -0.36 -16.74
CA GLN A 74 6.30 -0.93 -17.37
C GLN A 74 5.47 -1.74 -16.37
N ALA A 75 6.12 -2.56 -15.53
CA ALA A 75 5.44 -3.32 -14.49
C ALA A 75 4.76 -2.40 -13.47
N LYS A 76 5.42 -1.32 -13.05
CA LYS A 76 4.83 -0.32 -12.14
C LYS A 76 3.58 0.30 -12.75
N ALA A 77 3.63 0.76 -14.00
CA ALA A 77 2.47 1.35 -14.67
C ALA A 77 1.29 0.37 -14.77
N ARG A 78 1.56 -0.90 -15.06
CA ARG A 78 0.54 -1.95 -15.08
C ARG A 78 -0.06 -2.19 -13.69
N LEU A 79 0.79 -2.36 -12.68
CA LEU A 79 0.34 -2.59 -11.31
C LEU A 79 -0.43 -1.38 -10.73
N GLU A 80 -0.11 -0.15 -11.15
CA GLU A 80 -0.91 1.04 -10.81
C GLU A 80 -2.32 0.99 -11.41
N ALA A 81 -2.46 0.49 -12.64
CA ALA A 81 -3.77 0.29 -13.26
C ALA A 81 -4.57 -0.82 -12.55
N ASP A 82 -3.92 -1.94 -12.23
CA ASP A 82 -4.51 -3.04 -11.48
C ASP A 82 -4.95 -2.58 -10.08
N TRP A 83 -4.14 -1.77 -9.41
CA TRP A 83 -4.49 -1.17 -8.13
C TRP A 83 -5.74 -0.28 -8.21
N ARG A 84 -5.84 0.61 -9.22
CA ARG A 84 -7.02 1.47 -9.40
C ARG A 84 -8.29 0.66 -9.66
N SER A 85 -8.17 -0.43 -10.43
CA SER A 85 -9.27 -1.36 -10.65
C SER A 85 -9.72 -2.01 -9.35
N PHE A 86 -8.77 -2.45 -8.53
CA PHE A 86 -9.04 -3.01 -7.22
C PHE A 86 -9.74 -2.02 -6.28
N GLU A 87 -9.26 -0.79 -6.17
CA GLU A 87 -9.91 0.27 -5.36
C GLU A 87 -11.35 0.52 -5.80
N ALA A 88 -11.61 0.55 -7.12
CA ALA A 88 -12.95 0.74 -7.66
C ALA A 88 -13.90 -0.42 -7.28
N GLU A 89 -13.43 -1.66 -7.30
CA GLU A 89 -14.23 -2.82 -6.89
C GLU A 89 -14.46 -2.86 -5.37
N VAL A 90 -13.46 -2.49 -4.55
CA VAL A 90 -13.64 -2.33 -3.09
C VAL A 90 -14.70 -1.27 -2.81
N LYS A 91 -14.62 -0.11 -3.47
CA LYS A 91 -15.61 0.96 -3.35
C LYS A 91 -17.01 0.46 -3.67
N LYS A 92 -17.16 -0.23 -4.80
CA LYS A 92 -18.42 -0.80 -5.24
C LYS A 92 -19.01 -1.83 -4.25
N TYR A 93 -18.14 -2.66 -3.65
CA TYR A 93 -18.55 -3.58 -2.59
C TYR A 93 -19.10 -2.82 -1.37
N VAL A 94 -18.33 -1.84 -0.88
CA VAL A 94 -18.71 -1.04 0.30
C VAL A 94 -20.00 -0.26 0.06
N GLU A 95 -20.18 0.36 -1.12
CA GLU A 95 -21.41 1.09 -1.48
C GLU A 95 -22.62 0.15 -1.62
N SER A 96 -22.40 -1.10 -2.08
CA SER A 96 -23.50 -2.06 -2.27
C SER A 96 -23.91 -2.80 -1.00
N PHE A 97 -22.97 -3.03 -0.07
CA PHE A 97 -23.17 -3.95 1.07
C PHE A 97 -22.71 -3.37 2.40
N GLY A 98 -22.04 -2.22 2.39
CA GLY A 98 -21.38 -1.63 3.57
C GLY A 98 -22.20 -0.54 4.28
N GLU A 99 -23.54 -0.60 4.27
CA GLU A 99 -24.40 0.42 4.91
C GLU A 99 -24.15 0.57 6.43
N GLN A 100 -23.48 -0.39 7.05
CA GLN A 100 -23.11 -0.29 8.46
C GLN A 100 -21.78 0.45 8.59
N VAL A 101 -21.81 1.63 9.20
CA VAL A 101 -20.65 2.48 9.49
C VAL A 101 -19.48 1.72 10.13
N GLY A 102 -19.77 0.72 10.97
CA GLY A 102 -18.75 -0.13 11.60
C GLY A 102 -17.94 -0.98 10.62
N HIS A 103 -18.51 -1.37 9.47
CA HIS A 103 -17.79 -2.12 8.42
C HIS A 103 -16.76 -1.24 7.72
N GLN A 104 -17.16 -0.03 7.32
CA GLN A 104 -16.28 0.92 6.64
C GLN A 104 -15.07 1.26 7.51
N GLN A 105 -15.28 1.47 8.79
CA GLN A 105 -14.21 1.74 9.74
C GLN A 105 -13.29 0.55 9.97
N THR A 106 -13.82 -0.66 10.02
CA THR A 106 -12.98 -1.87 10.16
C THR A 106 -12.09 -2.06 8.95
N ILE A 107 -12.62 -1.88 7.72
CA ILE A 107 -11.84 -1.98 6.48
C ILE A 107 -10.78 -0.89 6.45
N PHE A 108 -11.17 0.35 6.72
CA PHE A 108 -10.24 1.49 6.78
C PHE A 108 -9.09 1.25 7.74
N LYS A 109 -9.40 0.83 8.98
CA LYS A 109 -8.38 0.58 10.00
C LYS A 109 -7.37 -0.48 9.54
N ARG A 110 -7.84 -1.60 8.99
CA ARG A 110 -6.94 -2.65 8.52
C ARG A 110 -6.07 -2.22 7.35
N GLN A 111 -6.61 -1.44 6.41
CA GLN A 111 -5.82 -0.89 5.31
C GLN A 111 -4.80 0.13 5.83
N ALA A 112 -5.19 1.00 6.77
CA ALA A 112 -4.28 1.94 7.40
C ALA A 112 -3.13 1.24 8.14
N ASP A 113 -3.45 0.22 8.93
CA ASP A 113 -2.46 -0.59 9.66
C ASP A 113 -1.49 -1.29 8.68
N ALA A 114 -2.00 -1.81 7.55
CA ALA A 114 -1.18 -2.45 6.50
C ALA A 114 -0.24 -1.44 5.82
N GLN A 115 -0.73 -0.26 5.43
CA GLN A 115 0.09 0.81 4.87
C GLN A 115 1.22 1.23 5.82
N LEU A 116 0.89 1.49 7.08
CA LEU A 116 1.88 1.93 8.07
C LEU A 116 2.91 0.86 8.38
N LYS A 117 2.49 -0.42 8.43
CA LYS A 117 3.40 -1.56 8.60
C LYS A 117 4.37 -1.65 7.44
N ALA A 118 3.88 -1.64 6.19
CA ALA A 118 4.71 -1.70 5.00
C ALA A 118 5.69 -0.52 4.93
N TRP A 119 5.24 0.68 5.34
CA TRP A 119 6.08 1.87 5.39
C TRP A 119 7.24 1.71 6.38
N ARG A 120 6.97 1.23 7.61
CA ARG A 120 8.02 0.98 8.61
C ARG A 120 9.01 -0.07 8.14
N GLU A 121 8.52 -1.18 7.58
CA GLU A 121 9.37 -2.24 7.02
C GLU A 121 10.26 -1.72 5.89
N ALA A 122 9.75 -0.85 5.02
CA ALA A 122 10.52 -0.21 3.97
C ALA A 122 11.62 0.71 4.54
N ALA A 123 11.29 1.55 5.54
CA ALA A 123 12.26 2.43 6.19
C ALA A 123 13.35 1.63 6.90
N ASP A 124 13.00 0.58 7.65
CA ASP A 124 13.95 -0.30 8.34
C ASP A 124 14.89 -0.99 7.35
N LYS A 125 14.35 -1.51 6.25
CA LYS A 125 15.14 -2.15 5.20
C LYS A 125 16.13 -1.17 4.58
N LEU A 126 15.67 0.01 4.19
CA LEU A 126 16.52 1.04 3.61
C LEU A 126 17.61 1.53 4.59
N GLY A 127 17.29 1.63 5.89
CA GLY A 127 18.26 1.94 6.93
C GLY A 127 19.32 0.84 7.09
N ASN A 128 18.97 -0.43 6.88
CA ASN A 128 19.94 -1.53 6.89
C ASN A 128 20.81 -1.50 5.63
N ASP A 129 20.20 -1.32 4.45
CA ASP A 129 20.94 -1.24 3.18
C ASP A 129 21.91 -0.04 3.16
N ALA A 130 21.57 1.06 3.84
CA ALA A 130 22.44 2.23 3.99
C ALA A 130 23.78 1.94 4.67
N ARG A 131 23.85 0.88 5.49
CA ARG A 131 25.08 0.49 6.21
C ARG A 131 26.18 -0.05 5.28
N GLU A 132 25.84 -0.42 4.06
CA GLU A 132 26.79 -0.87 3.05
C GLU A 132 27.61 0.28 2.45
N PHE A 133 27.18 1.54 2.67
CA PHE A 133 27.86 2.74 2.20
C PHE A 133 28.86 3.29 3.21
N THR A 134 29.90 4.00 2.74
CA THR A 134 30.82 4.73 3.60
C THR A 134 30.09 5.85 4.37
N SER A 135 30.63 6.28 5.51
CA SER A 135 29.98 7.31 6.34
C SER A 135 29.66 8.60 5.59
N GLU A 136 30.58 9.06 4.71
CA GLU A 136 30.42 10.29 3.93
C GLU A 136 29.27 10.22 2.92
N ARG A 137 29.01 9.04 2.35
CA ARG A 137 27.94 8.81 1.37
C ARG A 137 26.61 8.45 2.02
N ARG A 138 26.63 8.04 3.27
CA ARG A 138 25.45 7.56 4.00
C ARG A 138 24.60 8.69 4.57
N ASP A 139 25.15 9.86 4.83
CA ASP A 139 24.46 10.96 5.51
C ASP A 139 23.17 11.38 4.81
N ASP A 140 23.17 11.48 3.45
CA ASP A 140 21.98 11.79 2.66
C ASP A 140 20.93 10.69 2.73
N ILE A 141 21.38 9.42 2.73
CA ILE A 141 20.50 8.26 2.84
C ILE A 141 19.86 8.22 4.22
N ASP A 142 20.66 8.37 5.28
CA ASP A 142 20.17 8.38 6.67
C ASP A 142 19.19 9.52 6.90
N ALA A 143 19.42 10.70 6.31
CA ALA A 143 18.49 11.82 6.36
C ALA A 143 17.15 11.49 5.66
N ALA A 144 17.19 10.84 4.51
CA ALA A 144 15.99 10.44 3.77
C ALA A 144 15.20 9.35 4.52
N VAL A 145 15.88 8.35 5.10
CA VAL A 145 15.25 7.29 5.90
C VAL A 145 14.62 7.84 7.18
N LYS A 146 15.32 8.76 7.88
CA LYS A 146 14.78 9.45 9.07
C LYS A 146 13.51 10.24 8.73
N ARG A 147 13.53 10.95 7.60
CA ARG A 147 12.34 11.69 7.12
C ARG A 147 11.20 10.73 6.81
N MET A 148 11.46 9.65 6.09
CA MET A 148 10.48 8.61 5.80
C MET A 148 9.84 8.04 7.07
N SER A 149 10.62 7.79 8.11
CA SER A 149 10.11 7.32 9.40
C SER A 149 9.28 8.38 10.13
N ALA A 150 9.68 9.66 10.08
CA ALA A 150 8.91 10.76 10.67
C ALA A 150 7.57 10.97 9.96
N ASP A 151 7.56 10.90 8.63
CA ASP A 151 6.35 11.00 7.81
C ASP A 151 5.38 9.85 8.11
N ALA A 152 5.90 8.63 8.36
CA ALA A 152 5.08 7.49 8.78
C ALA A 152 4.38 7.73 10.13
N VAL A 153 5.08 8.32 11.10
CA VAL A 153 4.50 8.68 12.42
C VAL A 153 3.43 9.77 12.26
N GLU A 154 3.63 10.73 11.37
CA GLU A 154 2.63 11.77 11.11
C GLU A 154 1.38 11.19 10.44
N ALA A 155 1.57 10.31 9.45
CA ALA A 155 0.48 9.58 8.80
C ALA A 155 -0.31 8.75 9.82
N GLU A 156 0.36 8.02 10.71
CA GLU A 156 -0.28 7.24 11.78
C GLU A 156 -1.20 8.09 12.64
N LYS A 157 -0.72 9.24 13.10
CA LYS A 157 -1.53 10.17 13.92
C LYS A 157 -2.78 10.67 13.19
N LYS A 158 -2.69 10.93 11.87
CA LYS A 158 -3.83 11.33 11.05
C LYS A 158 -4.85 10.21 10.92
N LEU A 159 -4.38 9.01 10.57
CA LEU A 159 -5.25 7.84 10.37
C LEU A 159 -5.93 7.42 11.67
N GLU A 160 -5.21 7.47 12.79
CA GLU A 160 -5.75 7.17 14.11
C GLU A 160 -6.87 8.15 14.51
N LYS A 161 -6.67 9.45 14.33
CA LYS A 161 -7.70 10.46 14.58
C LYS A 161 -8.97 10.21 13.77
N LEU A 162 -8.84 9.84 12.49
CA LEU A 162 -9.97 9.51 11.63
C LEU A 162 -10.68 8.23 12.08
N SER A 163 -9.91 7.22 12.47
CA SER A 163 -10.45 5.97 13.01
C SER A 163 -11.26 6.19 14.29
N GLN A 164 -10.82 7.11 15.15
CA GLN A 164 -11.50 7.43 16.42
C GLN A 164 -12.73 8.32 16.23
N ALA A 165 -12.79 9.13 15.18
CA ALA A 165 -13.87 10.10 14.97
C ALA A 165 -15.24 9.45 14.69
N GLY A 166 -15.30 8.20 14.26
CA GLY A 166 -16.53 7.36 14.21
C GLY A 166 -17.62 7.77 13.22
N THR A 167 -17.55 8.97 12.63
CA THR A 167 -18.63 9.59 11.83
C THR A 167 -18.21 9.93 10.39
N GLN A 168 -17.04 9.47 9.96
CA GLN A 168 -16.52 9.82 8.65
C GLN A 168 -17.21 9.03 7.55
N SER A 169 -17.48 9.70 6.42
CA SER A 169 -17.94 9.03 5.21
C SER A 169 -16.84 8.13 4.62
N TRP A 170 -17.24 7.07 3.92
CA TRP A 170 -16.28 6.18 3.24
C TRP A 170 -15.35 6.95 2.30
N SER A 171 -15.86 7.94 1.57
CA SER A 171 -15.03 8.77 0.70
C SER A 171 -13.95 9.55 1.44
N ALA A 172 -14.23 10.05 2.65
CA ALA A 172 -13.23 10.74 3.47
C ALA A 172 -12.16 9.77 3.97
N LEU A 173 -12.54 8.56 4.36
CA LEU A 173 -11.61 7.51 4.78
C LEU A 173 -10.69 7.08 3.62
N VAL A 174 -11.24 6.84 2.43
CA VAL A 174 -10.46 6.51 1.22
C VAL A 174 -9.54 7.66 0.83
N SER A 175 -9.98 8.91 0.93
CA SER A 175 -9.13 10.09 0.67
C SER A 175 -7.90 10.08 1.59
N ALA A 176 -8.07 9.80 2.87
CA ALA A 176 -6.96 9.74 3.83
C ALA A 176 -5.98 8.61 3.51
N LEU A 177 -6.45 7.42 3.13
CA LEU A 177 -5.59 6.32 2.69
C LEU A 177 -4.82 6.71 1.42
N THR A 178 -5.46 7.38 0.47
CA THR A 178 -4.83 7.85 -0.77
C THR A 178 -3.75 8.90 -0.48
N GLU A 179 -4.00 9.84 0.42
CA GLU A 179 -3.01 10.84 0.84
C GLU A 179 -1.80 10.19 1.52
N THR A 180 -2.04 9.22 2.40
CA THR A 180 -0.99 8.45 3.09
C THR A 180 -0.14 7.68 2.09
N ARG A 181 -0.77 7.00 1.13
CA ARG A 181 -0.07 6.28 0.06
C ARG A 181 0.78 7.22 -0.80
N ALA A 182 0.24 8.37 -1.18
CA ALA A 182 1.00 9.37 -1.94
C ALA A 182 2.19 9.95 -1.14
N ALA A 183 2.08 10.07 0.18
CA ALA A 183 3.19 10.47 1.03
C ALA A 183 4.27 9.38 1.09
N PHE A 184 3.87 8.11 1.21
CA PHE A 184 4.80 6.98 1.12
C PHE A 184 5.55 6.95 -0.20
N ASP A 185 4.86 7.12 -1.33
CA ASP A 185 5.47 7.15 -2.65
C ASP A 185 6.53 8.24 -2.78
N ARG A 186 6.24 9.44 -2.29
CA ARG A 186 7.21 10.55 -2.28
C ARG A 186 8.42 10.24 -1.40
N ALA A 187 8.20 9.67 -0.21
CA ALA A 187 9.28 9.31 0.71
C ALA A 187 10.17 8.21 0.14
N ASN A 188 9.56 7.18 -0.46
CA ASN A 188 10.26 6.08 -1.12
C ASN A 188 11.09 6.58 -2.32
N GLU A 189 10.56 7.48 -3.15
CA GLU A 189 11.28 8.07 -4.26
C GLU A 189 12.42 9.00 -3.79
N ALA A 190 12.22 9.79 -2.75
CA ALA A 190 13.27 10.62 -2.17
C ALA A 190 14.44 9.78 -1.63
N ALA A 191 14.14 8.65 -0.98
CA ALA A 191 15.15 7.69 -0.55
C ALA A 191 15.88 7.08 -1.76
N ARG A 192 15.17 6.69 -2.82
CA ARG A 192 15.77 6.18 -4.06
C ARG A 192 16.79 7.16 -4.65
N GLU A 193 16.43 8.43 -4.75
CA GLU A 193 17.32 9.45 -5.27
C GLU A 193 18.56 9.68 -4.35
N ALA A 194 18.41 9.56 -3.02
CA ALA A 194 19.55 9.61 -2.10
C ALA A 194 20.51 8.41 -2.34
N PHE A 195 19.98 7.20 -2.49
CA PHE A 195 20.79 6.01 -2.82
C PHE A 195 21.52 6.14 -4.18
N LYS A 196 20.86 6.69 -5.20
CA LYS A 196 21.48 6.95 -6.50
C LYS A 196 22.66 7.92 -6.42
N ARG A 197 22.54 8.99 -5.62
CA ARG A 197 23.63 9.96 -5.43
C ARG A 197 24.80 9.39 -4.65
N ALA A 198 24.53 8.44 -3.75
CA ALA A 198 25.55 7.77 -2.94
C ALA A 198 26.29 6.66 -3.71
N ALA A 199 25.72 6.09 -4.73
CA ALA A 199 26.33 5.01 -5.54
C ALA A 199 27.36 5.54 -6.53
#